data_f9b6acd7a36ea76725de10126b3035cd
#
_entry.id   f9b6acd7a36ea76725de10126b3035cd
#
_cell.length_a   1.000
_cell.length_b   1.000
_cell.length_c   1.000
_cell.angle_alpha   90.00
_cell.angle_beta   90.00
_cell.angle_gamma   90.00
#
_symmetry.space_group_name_H-M   'P 1'
#
loop_
_entity.id
_entity.type
_entity.pdbx_description
1 polymer ?
#
loop_
_entity_poly.entity_id
_entity_poly.type
_entity_poly.pdbx_seq_one_letter_code
_entity_poly.pdbx_strand_id
1 'polypeptide(L)'
;MNKLKRLLSIALGAVLSVFGALLFTAANVTAHAESPIDGADGKYEMSYDFGGQSGIGKQMLEKYFDKTVVVEKINDRYYFSFTQLSSSMENLSLNLESGKQIGYRVTEDNGNRKTYSYTLSEENLQKELPFSVFVSVRGETFPFTITLNLSSARRVGEAEDTSAERPAEFVPVIVTSSGSEYEATRGQTFVIRDATATLGDENPDVTLKAYYVRGGEKTEVALDGNKLLLNSAGEYHVVYHAESPTYTTSLGNPTYTEKDVKITSGISGDSLAKLYDEDGVLPAGTMLLA
;
A
#
# COMPACT_ATOMS: atom_id res chain seq x y z
N MET A 1 68.69 -45.39 10.62
CA MET A 1 68.45 -43.90 10.40
C MET A 1 67.37 -43.56 9.46
N ASN A 2 66.77 -44.47 8.69
CA ASN A 2 65.79 -44.12 7.61
C ASN A 2 64.29 -44.27 8.03
N LYS A 3 63.96 -44.98 9.08
CA LYS A 3 62.55 -45.13 9.52
C LYS A 3 62.03 -43.92 10.32
N LEU A 4 62.89 -43.28 11.10
CA LEU A 4 62.53 -42.13 11.91
C LEU A 4 62.27 -40.87 11.03
N LYS A 5 63.06 -40.69 9.95
CA LYS A 5 62.88 -39.58 9.00
C LYS A 5 61.59 -39.70 8.16
N ARG A 6 61.15 -40.93 7.83
CA ARG A 6 59.88 -41.17 7.13
C ARG A 6 58.65 -40.93 8.02
N LEU A 7 58.72 -41.28 9.31
CA LEU A 7 57.63 -41.00 10.24
C LEU A 7 57.49 -39.49 10.51
N LEU A 8 58.59 -38.75 10.58
CA LEU A 8 58.57 -37.30 10.78
C LEU A 8 57.99 -36.55 9.54
N SER A 9 58.28 -37.05 8.34
CA SER A 9 57.73 -36.47 7.10
C SER A 9 56.23 -36.70 6.93
N ILE A 10 55.70 -37.82 7.38
CA ILE A 10 54.27 -38.13 7.33
C ILE A 10 53.50 -37.33 8.41
N ALA A 11 54.09 -37.16 9.60
CA ALA A 11 53.50 -36.37 10.67
C ALA A 11 53.45 -34.86 10.29
N LEU A 12 54.50 -34.35 9.64
CA LEU A 12 54.55 -32.95 9.21
C LEU A 12 53.58 -32.66 8.03
N GLY A 13 53.39 -33.65 7.14
CA GLY A 13 52.43 -33.53 6.03
C GLY A 13 50.96 -33.55 6.49
N ALA A 14 50.67 -34.35 7.53
CA ALA A 14 49.33 -34.43 8.08
C ALA A 14 48.94 -33.19 8.90
N VAL A 15 49.88 -32.53 9.59
CA VAL A 15 49.62 -31.29 10.32
C VAL A 15 49.45 -30.12 9.38
N LEU A 16 50.20 -30.05 8.28
CA LEU A 16 50.01 -29.01 7.27
C LEU A 16 48.69 -29.11 6.48
N SER A 17 48.21 -30.35 6.26
CA SER A 17 46.92 -30.54 5.57
C SER A 17 45.70 -30.21 6.47
N VAL A 18 45.79 -30.41 7.79
CA VAL A 18 44.73 -30.03 8.73
C VAL A 18 44.71 -28.51 8.95
N PHE A 19 45.87 -27.84 9.00
CA PHE A 19 45.91 -26.38 9.08
C PHE A 19 45.49 -25.72 7.76
N GLY A 20 45.78 -26.30 6.62
CA GLY A 20 45.28 -25.80 5.32
C GLY A 20 43.76 -25.92 5.17
N ALA A 21 43.15 -27.02 5.68
CA ALA A 21 41.72 -27.20 5.65
C ALA A 21 40.96 -26.27 6.64
N LEU A 22 41.58 -25.94 7.78
CA LEU A 22 41.03 -24.99 8.75
C LEU A 22 41.12 -23.53 8.29
N LEU A 23 42.11 -23.20 7.46
CA LEU A 23 42.24 -21.86 6.89
C LEU A 23 41.29 -21.62 5.68
N PHE A 24 40.89 -22.69 4.98
CA PHE A 24 39.94 -22.57 3.87
C PHE A 24 38.46 -22.57 4.30
N THR A 25 38.12 -23.05 5.49
CA THR A 25 36.76 -22.97 6.01
C THR A 25 36.46 -21.64 6.72
N ALA A 26 37.45 -20.83 7.03
CA ALA A 26 37.27 -19.48 7.62
C ALA A 26 37.12 -18.36 6.60
N ALA A 27 37.23 -18.64 5.29
CA ALA A 27 37.24 -17.59 4.26
C ALA A 27 35.90 -17.38 3.54
N ASN A 28 34.83 -18.06 3.95
CA ASN A 28 33.49 -17.87 3.41
C ASN A 28 32.41 -17.50 4.44
N VAL A 29 32.83 -17.02 5.59
CA VAL A 29 31.94 -16.15 6.36
C VAL A 29 32.08 -14.78 5.69
N THR A 30 31.31 -14.53 4.63
CA THR A 30 30.90 -13.17 4.31
C THR A 30 30.29 -12.67 5.62
N ALA A 31 31.06 -11.85 6.35
CA ALA A 31 30.46 -10.98 7.32
C ALA A 31 29.45 -10.16 6.54
N HIS A 32 28.19 -10.57 6.54
CA HIS A 32 27.12 -9.63 6.30
C HIS A 32 27.37 -8.56 7.36
N ALA A 33 27.80 -7.39 6.92
CA ALA A 33 27.77 -6.23 7.78
C ALA A 33 26.32 -6.15 8.26
N GLU A 34 26.12 -6.35 9.57
CA GLU A 34 24.80 -6.23 10.18
C GLU A 34 24.23 -4.92 9.67
N SER A 35 23.06 -4.96 9.06
CA SER A 35 22.39 -3.76 8.61
C SER A 35 22.16 -2.89 9.84
N PRO A 36 22.44 -1.58 9.82
CA PRO A 36 22.17 -0.71 10.97
C PRO A 36 20.71 -0.78 11.45
N ILE A 37 19.77 -1.22 10.59
CA ILE A 37 18.36 -1.42 10.95
C ILE A 37 18.06 -2.78 11.64
N ASP A 38 19.03 -3.69 11.72
CA ASP A 38 18.90 -4.96 12.46
C ASP A 38 18.97 -4.75 13.99
N GLY A 39 19.32 -3.54 14.41
CA GLY A 39 19.40 -3.11 15.81
C GLY A 39 18.05 -2.87 16.49
N ALA A 40 18.04 -1.93 17.42
CA ALA A 40 16.86 -1.57 18.22
C ALA A 40 15.74 -0.97 17.38
N ASP A 41 14.50 -1.02 17.89
CA ASP A 41 13.38 -0.29 17.34
C ASP A 41 13.69 1.20 17.21
N GLY A 42 13.20 1.83 16.14
CA GLY A 42 13.47 3.23 15.86
C GLY A 42 13.24 3.62 14.42
N LYS A 43 13.47 4.88 14.11
CA LYS A 43 13.45 5.44 12.75
C LYS A 43 14.85 5.51 12.18
N TYR A 44 14.99 5.01 10.97
CA TYR A 44 16.25 4.97 10.23
C TYR A 44 16.08 5.66 8.88
N GLU A 45 16.85 6.72 8.67
CA GLU A 45 16.92 7.39 7.38
C GLU A 45 18.04 6.79 6.54
N MET A 46 17.79 6.57 5.25
CA MET A 46 18.78 6.03 4.31
C MET A 46 18.59 6.56 2.90
N SER A 47 19.65 6.48 2.11
CA SER A 47 19.60 6.74 0.68
C SER A 47 19.07 5.53 -0.09
N TYR A 48 18.69 5.77 -1.34
CA TYR A 48 18.24 4.75 -2.26
C TYR A 48 18.62 5.11 -3.69
N ASP A 49 18.57 4.15 -4.59
CA ASP A 49 18.80 4.35 -6.01
C ASP A 49 17.56 4.01 -6.84
N PHE A 50 17.28 4.84 -7.85
CA PHE A 50 16.26 4.52 -8.84
C PHE A 50 16.80 3.56 -9.90
N GLY A 51 16.02 2.52 -10.22
CA GLY A 51 16.22 1.59 -11.32
C GLY A 51 15.04 1.60 -12.29
N GLY A 52 15.10 0.75 -13.32
CA GLY A 52 14.04 0.60 -14.32
C GLY A 52 13.89 1.77 -15.30
N GLN A 53 14.55 2.91 -15.03
CA GLN A 53 14.50 4.12 -15.87
C GLN A 53 15.91 4.64 -16.16
N SER A 54 16.08 5.33 -17.28
CA SER A 54 17.34 5.97 -17.66
C SER A 54 17.13 7.38 -18.19
N GLY A 55 18.19 8.17 -18.25
CA GLY A 55 18.18 9.51 -18.82
C GLY A 55 17.15 10.44 -18.17
N ILE A 56 16.25 11.00 -18.99
CA ILE A 56 15.23 11.97 -18.55
C ILE A 56 14.26 11.36 -17.52
N GLY A 57 13.89 10.08 -17.68
CA GLY A 57 12.99 9.40 -16.75
C GLY A 57 13.55 9.37 -15.34
N LYS A 58 14.83 8.99 -15.19
CA LYS A 58 15.50 8.98 -13.89
C LYS A 58 15.58 10.39 -13.28
N GLN A 59 15.95 11.41 -14.06
CA GLN A 59 16.02 12.80 -13.59
C GLN A 59 14.68 13.33 -13.10
N MET A 60 13.57 12.91 -13.75
CA MET A 60 12.22 13.27 -13.29
C MET A 60 11.88 12.63 -11.95
N LEU A 61 12.20 11.33 -11.78
CA LEU A 61 11.99 10.65 -10.49
C LEU A 61 12.78 11.33 -9.38
N GLU A 62 14.07 11.62 -9.60
CA GLU A 62 14.94 12.31 -8.63
C GLU A 62 14.43 13.73 -8.26
N LYS A 63 13.64 14.36 -9.13
CA LYS A 63 13.02 15.67 -8.87
C LYS A 63 11.73 15.57 -8.06
N TYR A 64 10.94 14.51 -8.27
CA TYR A 64 9.59 14.41 -7.74
C TYR A 64 9.46 13.48 -6.53
N PHE A 65 10.56 12.93 -6.05
CA PHE A 65 10.60 12.17 -4.80
C PHE A 65 11.68 12.72 -3.87
N ASP A 66 11.49 12.52 -2.56
CA ASP A 66 12.53 12.87 -1.59
C ASP A 66 13.81 12.07 -1.85
N LYS A 67 14.95 12.62 -1.51
CA LYS A 67 16.27 12.01 -1.75
C LYS A 67 16.61 10.88 -0.77
N THR A 68 15.88 10.81 0.31
CA THR A 68 16.03 9.79 1.34
C THR A 68 14.68 9.18 1.65
N VAL A 69 14.72 8.00 2.22
CA VAL A 69 13.56 7.30 2.75
C VAL A 69 13.74 7.07 4.24
N VAL A 70 12.64 6.84 4.92
CA VAL A 70 12.65 6.47 6.33
C VAL A 70 12.07 5.06 6.46
N VAL A 71 12.83 4.18 7.11
CA VAL A 71 12.34 2.88 7.56
C VAL A 71 12.17 2.95 9.07
N GLU A 72 10.98 2.69 9.55
CA GLU A 72 10.70 2.56 10.97
C GLU A 72 10.60 1.07 11.32
N LYS A 73 11.42 0.63 12.27
CA LYS A 73 11.38 -0.72 12.84
C LYS A 73 10.63 -0.71 14.16
N ILE A 74 9.64 -1.60 14.28
CA ILE A 74 8.86 -1.80 15.51
C ILE A 74 8.55 -3.28 15.65
N ASN A 75 9.05 -3.96 16.70
CA ASN A 75 8.76 -5.37 16.98
C ASN A 75 8.95 -6.28 15.74
N ASP A 76 10.10 -6.17 15.07
CA ASP A 76 10.45 -6.91 13.86
C ASP A 76 9.53 -6.70 12.65
N ARG A 77 8.74 -5.65 12.65
CA ARG A 77 8.00 -5.14 11.49
C ARG A 77 8.68 -3.88 10.96
N TYR A 78 8.69 -3.73 9.65
CA TYR A 78 9.34 -2.62 8.97
C TYR A 78 8.32 -1.79 8.21
N TYR A 79 8.32 -0.49 8.45
CA TYR A 79 7.41 0.47 7.81
C TYR A 79 8.25 1.44 6.98
N PHE A 80 8.25 1.18 5.69
CA PHE A 80 9.03 1.93 4.71
C PHE A 80 8.24 3.16 4.24
N SER A 81 8.74 4.35 4.54
CA SER A 81 8.11 5.62 4.16
C SER A 81 8.77 6.22 2.94
N PHE A 82 7.97 6.44 1.89
CA PHE A 82 8.38 6.99 0.62
C PHE A 82 7.54 8.22 0.27
N THR A 83 8.21 9.34 -0.01
CA THR A 83 7.57 10.65 -0.15
C THR A 83 7.62 11.15 -1.58
N GLN A 84 6.45 11.42 -2.12
CA GLN A 84 6.20 12.07 -3.40
C GLN A 84 6.07 13.58 -3.20
N LEU A 85 6.67 14.38 -4.11
CA LEU A 85 6.75 15.84 -4.06
C LEU A 85 5.95 16.54 -5.18
N SER A 86 4.94 15.90 -5.71
CA SER A 86 4.16 16.47 -6.83
C SER A 86 2.73 15.98 -6.80
N SER A 87 1.77 16.90 -6.93
CA SER A 87 0.35 16.60 -7.12
C SER A 87 0.01 16.04 -8.50
N SER A 88 0.92 16.11 -9.47
CA SER A 88 0.71 15.52 -10.80
C SER A 88 1.02 14.03 -10.88
N MET A 89 1.48 13.45 -9.79
CA MET A 89 1.67 12.01 -9.64
C MET A 89 0.61 11.45 -8.71
N GLU A 90 -0.01 10.37 -9.10
CA GLU A 90 -1.12 9.74 -8.38
C GLU A 90 -0.92 8.23 -8.32
N ASN A 91 -1.61 7.57 -7.39
CA ASN A 91 -1.66 6.12 -7.31
C ASN A 91 -0.25 5.47 -7.27
N LEU A 92 0.62 5.99 -6.40
CA LEU A 92 1.92 5.37 -6.14
C LEU A 92 1.69 3.97 -5.54
N SER A 93 2.05 2.94 -6.28
CA SER A 93 1.81 1.54 -5.93
C SER A 93 3.12 0.77 -5.87
N LEU A 94 3.29 -0.03 -4.83
CA LEU A 94 4.37 -1.01 -4.70
C LEU A 94 3.83 -2.39 -5.10
N ASN A 95 4.48 -3.06 -6.07
CA ASN A 95 3.97 -4.26 -6.74
C ASN A 95 4.94 -5.43 -6.57
N LEU A 96 5.07 -5.98 -5.36
CA LEU A 96 6.02 -7.07 -5.07
C LEU A 96 5.60 -8.41 -5.64
N GLU A 97 4.31 -8.78 -5.52
CA GLU A 97 3.80 -10.08 -5.93
C GLU A 97 2.48 -9.96 -6.69
N SER A 98 2.27 -10.84 -7.67
CA SER A 98 0.99 -10.92 -8.38
C SER A 98 -0.11 -11.46 -7.45
N GLY A 99 -1.30 -10.86 -7.53
CA GLY A 99 -2.47 -11.26 -6.72
C GLY A 99 -2.43 -10.84 -5.25
N LYS A 100 -1.40 -10.09 -4.84
CA LYS A 100 -1.30 -9.51 -3.50
C LYS A 100 -1.08 -8.01 -3.60
N GLN A 101 -1.72 -7.25 -2.72
CA GLN A 101 -1.51 -5.82 -2.56
C GLN A 101 -0.66 -5.57 -1.32
N ILE A 102 0.32 -4.69 -1.42
CA ILE A 102 1.11 -4.28 -0.27
C ILE A 102 0.28 -3.37 0.63
N GLY A 103 0.28 -3.66 1.93
CA GLY A 103 -0.36 -2.83 2.93
C GLY A 103 0.37 -1.49 3.08
N TYR A 104 -0.36 -0.39 3.04
CA TYR A 104 0.20 0.94 3.26
C TYR A 104 -0.82 1.87 3.94
N ARG A 105 -0.30 2.94 4.49
CA ARG A 105 -1.09 4.09 4.93
C ARG A 105 -0.48 5.38 4.41
N VAL A 106 -1.29 6.41 4.24
CA VAL A 106 -0.82 7.77 3.97
C VAL A 106 -0.58 8.46 5.32
N THR A 107 0.64 8.89 5.56
CA THR A 107 1.05 9.54 6.82
C THR A 107 1.12 11.05 6.71
N GLU A 108 1.25 11.58 5.50
CA GLU A 108 1.22 13.01 5.21
C GLU A 108 0.54 13.22 3.85
N ASP A 109 -0.37 14.17 3.75
CA ASP A 109 -0.94 14.63 2.50
C ASP A 109 -1.29 16.12 2.60
N ASN A 110 -0.53 16.95 1.91
CA ASN A 110 -0.79 18.39 1.82
C ASN A 110 -1.00 18.85 0.35
N GLY A 111 -1.40 17.91 -0.51
CA GLY A 111 -1.65 18.11 -1.93
C GLY A 111 -0.39 18.02 -2.79
N ASN A 112 0.68 18.71 -2.47
CA ASN A 112 1.94 18.66 -3.22
C ASN A 112 2.94 17.64 -2.66
N ARG A 113 2.88 17.37 -1.37
CA ARG A 113 3.73 16.40 -0.68
C ARG A 113 2.85 15.31 -0.10
N LYS A 114 3.14 14.06 -0.46
CA LYS A 114 2.41 12.90 0.02
C LYS A 114 3.36 11.79 0.41
N THR A 115 3.25 11.34 1.65
CA THR A 115 4.08 10.28 2.20
C THR A 115 3.27 9.01 2.37
N TYR A 116 3.71 7.94 1.74
CA TYR A 116 3.18 6.59 1.85
C TYR A 116 4.08 5.78 2.78
N SER A 117 3.49 5.10 3.75
CA SER A 117 4.18 4.18 4.64
C SER A 117 3.72 2.75 4.33
N TYR A 118 4.57 1.97 3.70
CA TYR A 118 4.34 0.57 3.31
C TYR A 118 4.84 -0.37 4.40
N THR A 119 4.08 -1.42 4.68
CA THR A 119 4.56 -2.50 5.54
C THR A 119 5.36 -3.49 4.71
N LEU A 120 6.59 -3.78 5.11
CA LEU A 120 7.47 -4.71 4.43
C LEU A 120 8.03 -5.76 5.40
N SER A 121 8.26 -6.96 4.90
CA SER A 121 9.11 -7.93 5.58
C SER A 121 10.58 -7.51 5.45
N GLU A 122 11.42 -8.04 6.34
CA GLU A 122 12.87 -7.85 6.27
C GLU A 122 13.43 -8.33 4.93
N GLU A 123 12.96 -9.47 4.43
CA GLU A 123 13.37 -10.03 3.15
C GLU A 123 13.08 -9.07 1.99
N ASN A 124 11.87 -8.48 1.96
CA ASN A 124 11.47 -7.56 0.89
C ASN A 124 12.17 -6.21 0.99
N LEU A 125 12.53 -5.77 2.20
CA LEU A 125 13.32 -4.55 2.40
C LEU A 125 14.72 -4.63 1.76
N GLN A 126 15.27 -5.83 1.60
CA GLN A 126 16.58 -6.08 1.00
C GLN A 126 16.53 -6.25 -0.53
N LYS A 127 15.34 -6.30 -1.13
CA LYS A 127 15.16 -6.49 -2.57
C LYS A 127 15.02 -5.17 -3.32
N GLU A 128 15.08 -5.27 -4.63
CA GLU A 128 14.63 -4.21 -5.52
C GLU A 128 13.11 -4.08 -5.42
N LEU A 129 12.61 -2.90 -5.10
CA LEU A 129 11.21 -2.61 -4.86
C LEU A 129 10.56 -2.06 -6.14
N PRO A 130 9.67 -2.82 -6.81
CA PRO A 130 9.02 -2.40 -8.04
C PRO A 130 7.83 -1.48 -7.75
N PHE A 131 7.93 -0.25 -8.19
CA PHE A 131 6.89 0.77 -8.09
C PHE A 131 6.23 1.07 -9.43
N SER A 132 5.01 1.58 -9.36
CA SER A 132 4.38 2.29 -10.46
C SER A 132 3.69 3.55 -9.95
N VAL A 133 3.64 4.59 -10.80
CA VAL A 133 2.98 5.87 -10.50
C VAL A 133 2.21 6.35 -11.73
N PHE A 134 0.97 6.80 -11.54
CA PHE A 134 0.21 7.44 -12.59
C PHE A 134 0.58 8.92 -12.69
N VAL A 135 0.91 9.38 -13.88
CA VAL A 135 1.26 10.78 -14.14
C VAL A 135 0.10 11.43 -14.89
N SER A 136 -0.72 12.20 -14.17
CA SER A 136 -2.00 12.76 -14.65
C SER A 136 -1.84 13.63 -15.87
N VAL A 137 -0.78 14.44 -15.97
CA VAL A 137 -0.49 15.31 -17.12
C VAL A 137 -0.14 14.54 -18.40
N ARG A 138 0.15 13.24 -18.31
CA ARG A 138 0.41 12.36 -19.46
C ARG A 138 -0.67 11.32 -19.67
N GLY A 139 -1.52 11.07 -18.65
CA GLY A 139 -2.52 10.02 -18.68
C GLY A 139 -1.94 8.60 -18.70
N GLU A 140 -0.71 8.41 -18.21
CA GLU A 140 0.03 7.16 -18.30
C GLU A 140 0.59 6.72 -16.94
N THR A 141 0.71 5.41 -16.75
CA THR A 141 1.38 4.82 -15.59
C THR A 141 2.82 4.48 -15.92
N PHE A 142 3.76 4.95 -15.10
CA PHE A 142 5.19 4.73 -15.25
C PHE A 142 5.69 3.74 -14.21
N PRO A 143 6.26 2.59 -14.64
CA PRO A 143 6.96 1.69 -13.75
C PRO A 143 8.37 2.18 -13.48
N PHE A 144 8.85 1.95 -12.27
CA PHE A 144 10.24 2.17 -11.86
C PHE A 144 10.56 1.25 -10.68
N THR A 145 11.84 1.16 -10.33
CA THR A 145 12.26 0.41 -9.15
C THR A 145 13.08 1.29 -8.23
N ILE A 146 13.15 0.93 -6.97
CA ILE A 146 14.10 1.50 -6.02
C ILE A 146 14.86 0.38 -5.30
N THR A 147 16.14 0.64 -5.01
CA THR A 147 16.98 -0.24 -4.18
C THR A 147 17.45 0.56 -2.99
N LEU A 148 17.18 0.08 -1.79
CA LEU A 148 17.57 0.73 -0.55
C LEU A 148 19.05 0.52 -0.28
N ASN A 149 19.76 1.58 0.06
CA ASN A 149 21.13 1.50 0.51
C ASN A 149 21.17 1.32 2.04
N LEU A 150 20.95 0.08 2.49
CA LEU A 150 20.88 -0.25 3.91
C LEU A 150 22.16 0.11 4.67
N SER A 151 23.33 0.09 4.00
CA SER A 151 24.61 0.49 4.62
C SER A 151 24.69 1.99 4.92
N SER A 152 23.85 2.80 4.30
CA SER A 152 23.74 4.24 4.57
C SER A 152 22.77 4.57 5.71
N ALA A 153 22.09 3.57 6.26
CA ALA A 153 21.07 3.77 7.27
C ALA A 153 21.68 4.42 8.53
N ARG A 154 21.01 5.46 9.02
CA ARG A 154 21.34 6.13 10.27
C ARG A 154 20.07 6.29 11.11
N ARG A 155 20.17 6.00 12.39
CA ARG A 155 19.05 6.22 13.31
C ARG A 155 18.81 7.73 13.49
N VAL A 156 17.57 8.15 13.22
CA VAL A 156 17.16 9.56 13.27
C VAL A 156 16.11 9.86 14.34
N GLY A 157 15.58 8.84 14.98
CA GLY A 157 14.58 9.01 16.05
C GLY A 157 14.13 7.70 16.67
N GLU A 158 13.29 7.83 17.69
CA GLU A 158 12.56 6.72 18.28
C GLU A 158 11.45 6.25 17.31
N ALA A 159 11.03 5.00 17.47
CA ALA A 159 9.83 4.50 16.82
C ALA A 159 8.61 5.33 17.27
N GLU A 160 7.67 5.55 16.36
CA GLU A 160 6.40 6.18 16.72
C GLU A 160 5.62 5.29 17.69
N ASP A 161 4.70 5.93 18.43
CA ASP A 161 3.77 5.22 19.29
C ASP A 161 3.06 4.11 18.49
N THR A 162 3.14 2.89 18.98
CA THR A 162 2.55 1.69 18.39
C THR A 162 1.03 1.64 18.52
N SER A 163 0.41 2.65 19.13
CA SER A 163 -1.04 2.72 19.33
C SER A 163 -1.84 2.86 18.03
N ALA A 164 -1.23 3.42 16.98
CA ALA A 164 -1.86 3.52 15.68
C ALA A 164 -1.80 2.17 14.94
N GLU A 165 -2.95 1.64 14.57
CA GLU A 165 -3.05 0.42 13.79
C GLU A 165 -2.40 0.57 12.41
N ARG A 166 -1.63 -0.42 12.01
CA ARG A 166 -0.94 -0.46 10.71
C ARG A 166 -1.26 -1.77 10.00
N PRO A 167 -1.45 -1.76 8.67
CA PRO A 167 -1.76 -2.97 7.92
C PRO A 167 -0.62 -3.99 8.00
N ALA A 168 -0.92 -5.24 7.67
CA ALA A 168 0.11 -6.25 7.39
C ALA A 168 0.84 -5.95 6.08
N GLU A 169 1.90 -6.71 5.77
CA GLU A 169 2.61 -6.58 4.49
C GLU A 169 1.67 -6.81 3.31
N PHE A 170 0.80 -7.83 3.39
CA PHE A 170 -0.18 -8.12 2.35
C PHE A 170 -1.60 -7.90 2.85
N VAL A 171 -2.42 -7.31 1.99
CA VAL A 171 -3.84 -7.06 2.21
C VAL A 171 -4.66 -7.64 1.05
N PRO A 172 -5.94 -7.97 1.25
CA PRO A 172 -6.80 -8.46 0.17
C PRO A 172 -6.91 -7.47 -1.00
N VAL A 173 -7.06 -7.99 -2.20
CA VAL A 173 -7.34 -7.22 -3.43
C VAL A 173 -8.79 -7.42 -3.79
N ILE A 174 -9.61 -6.36 -3.72
CA ILE A 174 -11.02 -6.40 -4.10
C ILE A 174 -11.14 -6.11 -5.61
N VAL A 175 -11.73 -7.06 -6.34
CA VAL A 175 -12.02 -6.97 -7.76
C VAL A 175 -13.53 -6.87 -7.98
N THR A 176 -13.98 -5.79 -8.60
CA THR A 176 -15.37 -5.58 -8.99
C THR A 176 -15.42 -4.80 -10.29
N SER A 177 -16.50 -4.97 -11.05
CA SER A 177 -16.80 -4.15 -12.23
C SER A 177 -17.47 -2.81 -11.89
N SER A 178 -17.63 -2.48 -10.60
CA SER A 178 -18.12 -1.17 -10.16
C SER A 178 -17.09 -0.08 -10.50
N GLY A 179 -17.58 1.02 -11.06
CA GLY A 179 -16.86 2.29 -11.08
C GLY A 179 -16.72 2.87 -9.67
N SER A 180 -15.99 3.97 -9.54
CA SER A 180 -15.82 4.69 -8.27
C SER A 180 -16.97 5.65 -7.98
N GLU A 181 -17.66 6.14 -9.00
CA GLU A 181 -18.73 7.13 -8.88
C GLU A 181 -19.91 6.84 -9.82
N TYR A 182 -21.11 7.12 -9.35
CA TYR A 182 -22.36 7.01 -10.10
C TYR A 182 -23.29 8.19 -9.80
N GLU A 183 -24.10 8.55 -10.78
CA GLU A 183 -25.27 9.41 -10.60
C GLU A 183 -26.55 8.57 -10.70
N ALA A 184 -27.53 8.84 -9.85
CA ALA A 184 -28.78 8.12 -9.80
C ALA A 184 -29.94 9.05 -9.42
N THR A 185 -31.17 8.62 -9.69
CA THR A 185 -32.38 9.38 -9.34
C THR A 185 -32.87 8.97 -7.96
N ARG A 186 -33.28 9.95 -7.14
CA ARG A 186 -33.94 9.72 -5.87
C ARG A 186 -35.16 8.79 -6.04
N GLY A 187 -35.33 7.87 -5.13
CA GLY A 187 -36.39 6.86 -5.13
C GLY A 187 -36.10 5.63 -5.98
N GLN A 188 -35.02 5.62 -6.73
CA GLN A 188 -34.59 4.45 -7.47
C GLN A 188 -33.85 3.46 -6.57
N THR A 189 -33.85 2.21 -7.01
CA THR A 189 -33.02 1.15 -6.43
C THR A 189 -31.74 1.05 -7.26
N PHE A 190 -30.60 1.27 -6.60
CA PHE A 190 -29.30 1.05 -7.18
C PHE A 190 -28.87 -0.40 -6.96
N VAL A 191 -28.49 -1.09 -8.04
CA VAL A 191 -28.00 -2.47 -7.97
C VAL A 191 -26.49 -2.45 -7.84
N ILE A 192 -26.02 -2.92 -6.69
CA ILE A 192 -24.58 -3.02 -6.38
C ILE A 192 -24.03 -4.21 -7.16
N ARG A 193 -22.90 -4.02 -7.81
CA ARG A 193 -22.23 -5.07 -8.58
C ARG A 193 -21.51 -6.02 -7.65
N ASP A 194 -21.45 -7.29 -8.05
CA ASP A 194 -20.69 -8.30 -7.32
C ASP A 194 -19.20 -7.96 -7.28
N ALA A 195 -18.56 -8.42 -6.23
CA ALA A 195 -17.13 -8.32 -6.03
C ALA A 195 -16.57 -9.64 -5.51
N THR A 196 -15.31 -9.87 -5.81
CA THR A 196 -14.50 -10.93 -5.24
C THR A 196 -13.26 -10.34 -4.60
N ALA A 197 -12.67 -11.06 -3.66
CA ALA A 197 -11.37 -10.68 -3.12
C ALA A 197 -10.39 -11.83 -3.26
N THR A 198 -9.12 -11.48 -3.44
CA THR A 198 -8.00 -12.43 -3.50
C THR A 198 -6.87 -11.98 -2.59
N LEU A 199 -6.13 -12.94 -2.03
CA LEU A 199 -4.93 -12.71 -1.24
C LEU A 199 -3.96 -13.87 -1.50
N GLY A 200 -3.20 -13.79 -2.61
CA GLY A 200 -2.46 -14.91 -3.15
C GLY A 200 -3.41 -16.03 -3.58
N ASP A 201 -3.29 -17.20 -2.95
CA ASP A 201 -4.15 -18.37 -3.22
C ASP A 201 -5.45 -18.38 -2.39
N GLU A 202 -5.61 -17.43 -1.47
CA GLU A 202 -6.80 -17.29 -0.64
C GLU A 202 -7.87 -16.43 -1.34
N ASN A 203 -9.13 -16.69 -1.06
CA ASN A 203 -10.27 -15.94 -1.58
C ASN A 203 -11.14 -15.45 -0.41
N PRO A 204 -10.77 -14.35 0.26
CA PRO A 204 -11.55 -13.78 1.33
C PRO A 204 -12.96 -13.40 0.89
N ASP A 205 -13.93 -13.55 1.79
CA ASP A 205 -15.30 -13.10 1.55
C ASP A 205 -15.37 -11.57 1.46
N VAL A 206 -16.21 -11.08 0.55
CA VAL A 206 -16.49 -9.63 0.43
C VAL A 206 -17.83 -9.33 1.08
N THR A 207 -17.82 -8.47 2.07
CA THR A 207 -19.04 -7.93 2.70
C THR A 207 -19.37 -6.55 2.16
N LEU A 208 -20.64 -6.15 2.25
CA LEU A 208 -21.15 -4.88 1.75
C LEU A 208 -21.75 -4.08 2.90
N LYS A 209 -21.43 -2.79 2.95
CA LYS A 209 -22.12 -1.80 3.78
C LYS A 209 -22.50 -0.60 2.93
N ALA A 210 -23.58 0.05 3.27
CA ALA A 210 -23.98 1.29 2.62
C ALA A 210 -24.20 2.40 3.64
N TYR A 211 -23.85 3.62 3.26
CA TYR A 211 -23.97 4.81 4.10
C TYR A 211 -24.62 5.94 3.31
N TYR A 212 -25.46 6.72 3.98
CA TYR A 212 -25.91 8.02 3.52
C TYR A 212 -25.11 9.11 4.21
N VAL A 213 -24.63 10.10 3.46
CA VAL A 213 -23.83 11.21 3.97
C VAL A 213 -24.63 12.49 3.96
N ARG A 214 -24.74 13.12 5.13
CA ARG A 214 -25.37 14.43 5.28
C ARG A 214 -24.56 15.32 6.21
N GLY A 215 -24.12 16.47 5.69
CA GLY A 215 -23.32 17.42 6.48
C GLY A 215 -22.00 16.83 6.99
N GLY A 216 -21.43 15.85 6.29
CA GLY A 216 -20.22 15.16 6.70
C GLY A 216 -20.41 13.95 7.62
N GLU A 217 -21.63 13.74 8.13
CA GLU A 217 -21.95 12.57 8.94
C GLU A 217 -22.38 11.39 8.07
N LYS A 218 -21.82 10.20 8.34
CA LYS A 218 -22.17 8.94 7.71
C LYS A 218 -23.19 8.20 8.57
N THR A 219 -24.36 7.89 7.99
CA THR A 219 -25.38 7.05 8.61
C THR A 219 -25.51 5.76 7.81
N GLU A 220 -25.38 4.60 8.46
CA GLU A 220 -25.55 3.32 7.80
C GLU A 220 -26.99 3.15 7.33
N VAL A 221 -27.17 2.66 6.10
CA VAL A 221 -28.48 2.37 5.48
C VAL A 221 -28.55 0.90 5.11
N ALA A 222 -29.74 0.33 5.32
CA ALA A 222 -29.96 -1.09 5.09
C ALA A 222 -29.88 -1.42 3.58
N LEU A 223 -29.29 -2.57 3.28
CA LEU A 223 -29.30 -3.20 1.98
C LEU A 223 -30.34 -4.33 1.93
N ASP A 224 -30.97 -4.50 0.78
CA ASP A 224 -31.76 -5.69 0.44
C ASP A 224 -30.93 -6.57 -0.52
N GLY A 225 -30.12 -7.45 0.05
CA GLY A 225 -29.08 -8.19 -0.68
C GLY A 225 -28.06 -7.22 -1.29
N ASN A 226 -27.98 -7.18 -2.62
CA ASN A 226 -27.13 -6.25 -3.36
C ASN A 226 -27.88 -4.99 -3.87
N LYS A 227 -28.98 -4.61 -3.22
CA LYS A 227 -29.81 -3.47 -3.63
C LYS A 227 -29.81 -2.38 -2.58
N LEU A 228 -29.56 -1.16 -3.01
CA LEU A 228 -29.63 0.06 -2.20
C LEU A 228 -30.78 0.94 -2.68
N LEU A 229 -31.77 1.19 -1.80
CA LEU A 229 -32.83 2.13 -2.09
C LEU A 229 -32.40 3.57 -1.77
N LEU A 230 -32.42 4.45 -2.78
CA LEU A 230 -31.97 5.85 -2.67
C LEU A 230 -33.13 6.75 -2.20
N ASN A 231 -33.53 6.64 -0.95
CA ASN A 231 -34.69 7.34 -0.38
C ASN A 231 -34.56 8.87 -0.32
N SER A 232 -33.35 9.38 -0.25
CA SER A 232 -33.04 10.80 -0.09
C SER A 232 -32.18 11.31 -1.26
N ALA A 233 -32.30 12.59 -1.58
CA ALA A 233 -31.30 13.25 -2.41
C ALA A 233 -30.03 13.47 -1.58
N GLY A 234 -28.86 13.33 -2.20
CA GLY A 234 -27.57 13.50 -1.54
C GLY A 234 -26.59 12.40 -1.92
N GLU A 235 -25.61 12.21 -1.08
CA GLU A 235 -24.49 11.32 -1.30
C GLU A 235 -24.66 10.00 -0.55
N TYR A 236 -24.48 8.90 -1.26
CA TYR A 236 -24.43 7.57 -0.70
C TYR A 236 -23.07 6.95 -0.99
N HIS A 237 -22.60 6.12 -0.08
CA HIS A 237 -21.39 5.32 -0.23
C HIS A 237 -21.73 3.84 -0.08
N VAL A 238 -21.25 3.03 -1.01
CA VAL A 238 -21.26 1.57 -0.88
C VAL A 238 -19.82 1.12 -0.69
N VAL A 239 -19.56 0.51 0.46
CA VAL A 239 -18.24 0.03 0.83
C VAL A 239 -18.19 -1.49 0.70
N TYR A 240 -17.34 -1.96 -0.20
CA TYR A 240 -16.92 -3.35 -0.25
C TYR A 240 -15.79 -3.53 0.77
N HIS A 241 -15.90 -4.52 1.61
CA HIS A 241 -14.92 -4.80 2.65
C HIS A 241 -14.51 -6.27 2.59
N ALA A 242 -13.20 -6.54 2.60
CA ALA A 242 -12.64 -7.89 2.62
C ALA A 242 -11.55 -7.98 3.69
N GLU A 243 -11.67 -8.95 4.59
CA GLU A 243 -10.70 -9.21 5.66
C GLU A 243 -9.80 -10.39 5.30
N SER A 244 -8.54 -10.32 5.72
CA SER A 244 -7.61 -11.43 5.59
C SER A 244 -7.89 -12.51 6.64
N PRO A 245 -7.98 -13.79 6.25
CA PRO A 245 -8.05 -14.88 7.21
C PRO A 245 -6.70 -15.17 7.89
N THR A 246 -5.57 -14.71 7.33
CA THR A 246 -4.21 -15.13 7.70
C THR A 246 -3.37 -14.00 8.25
N TYR A 247 -3.44 -12.81 7.63
CA TYR A 247 -2.59 -11.67 8.00
C TYR A 247 -3.28 -10.76 9.01
N THR A 248 -2.50 -10.31 10.00
CA THR A 248 -3.00 -9.39 11.04
C THR A 248 -2.27 -8.06 11.00
N THR A 249 -2.99 -7.01 11.40
CA THR A 249 -2.45 -5.67 11.62
C THR A 249 -1.43 -5.66 12.77
N SER A 250 -0.81 -4.51 13.01
CA SER A 250 0.12 -4.32 14.14
C SER A 250 -0.54 -4.54 15.51
N LEU A 251 -1.85 -4.42 15.61
CA LEU A 251 -2.62 -4.64 16.84
C LEU A 251 -3.23 -6.06 16.94
N GLY A 252 -2.96 -6.93 15.97
CA GLY A 252 -3.45 -8.31 15.96
C GLY A 252 -4.86 -8.51 15.39
N ASN A 253 -5.50 -7.46 14.88
CA ASN A 253 -6.77 -7.56 14.17
C ASN A 253 -6.54 -8.10 12.75
N PRO A 254 -7.51 -8.78 12.11
CA PRO A 254 -7.41 -9.12 10.71
C PRO A 254 -7.09 -7.87 9.88
N THR A 255 -6.12 -7.96 8.97
CA THR A 255 -5.90 -6.87 8.01
C THR A 255 -6.99 -6.89 6.95
N TYR A 256 -7.35 -5.74 6.42
CA TYR A 256 -8.47 -5.63 5.49
C TYR A 256 -8.20 -4.63 4.37
N THR A 257 -9.02 -4.71 3.34
CA THR A 257 -9.11 -3.67 2.28
C THR A 257 -10.56 -3.25 2.12
N GLU A 258 -10.75 -1.97 1.85
CA GLU A 258 -12.04 -1.40 1.50
C GLU A 258 -11.98 -0.77 0.11
N LYS A 259 -13.09 -0.88 -0.62
CA LYS A 259 -13.31 -0.14 -1.86
C LYS A 259 -14.61 0.60 -1.76
N ASP A 260 -14.54 1.92 -1.79
CA ASP A 260 -15.68 2.83 -1.70
C ASP A 260 -16.21 3.16 -3.10
N VAL A 261 -17.53 3.12 -3.24
CA VAL A 261 -18.27 3.53 -4.44
C VAL A 261 -19.24 4.62 -4.04
N LYS A 262 -19.03 5.81 -4.57
CA LYS A 262 -19.88 6.97 -4.33
C LYS A 262 -21.05 6.99 -5.29
N ILE A 263 -22.26 7.28 -4.79
CA ILE A 263 -23.49 7.44 -5.57
C ILE A 263 -24.11 8.77 -5.21
N THR A 264 -24.19 9.67 -6.18
CA THR A 264 -24.89 10.94 -6.00
C THR A 264 -26.35 10.78 -6.44
N SER A 265 -27.28 10.84 -5.48
CA SER A 265 -28.70 10.74 -5.73
C SER A 265 -29.33 12.14 -5.82
N GLY A 266 -30.02 12.41 -6.92
CA GLY A 266 -30.64 13.70 -7.20
C GLY A 266 -32.05 13.57 -7.79
N ILE A 267 -32.66 14.72 -8.09
CA ILE A 267 -33.89 14.78 -8.86
C ILE A 267 -33.46 14.76 -10.34
N SER A 268 -34.03 13.84 -11.15
CA SER A 268 -33.74 13.83 -12.59
C SER A 268 -34.18 15.13 -13.27
N GLY A 269 -33.51 15.50 -14.38
CA GLY A 269 -33.92 16.66 -15.20
C GLY A 269 -35.40 16.61 -15.60
N ASP A 270 -35.91 15.41 -15.92
CA ASP A 270 -37.33 15.20 -16.25
C ASP A 270 -38.27 15.42 -15.04
N SER A 271 -37.78 15.11 -13.82
CA SER A 271 -38.55 15.39 -12.61
C SER A 271 -38.51 16.85 -12.23
N LEU A 272 -37.43 17.57 -12.51
CA LEU A 272 -37.34 19.02 -12.37
C LEU A 272 -38.26 19.70 -13.36
N ALA A 273 -38.28 19.28 -14.63
CA ALA A 273 -39.16 19.81 -15.66
C ALA A 273 -40.67 19.70 -15.31
N LYS A 274 -41.06 18.64 -14.56
CA LYS A 274 -42.41 18.44 -14.06
C LYS A 274 -42.80 19.34 -12.89
N LEU A 275 -41.83 19.98 -12.22
CA LEU A 275 -42.08 20.93 -11.14
C LEU A 275 -42.37 22.35 -11.64
N TYR A 276 -42.05 22.64 -12.90
CA TYR A 276 -42.35 23.92 -13.54
C TYR A 276 -43.70 23.85 -14.25
N ASP A 277 -44.44 24.94 -14.25
CA ASP A 277 -45.64 25.08 -15.06
C ASP A 277 -45.33 25.25 -16.57
N GLU A 278 -46.36 25.34 -17.39
CA GLU A 278 -46.20 25.49 -18.85
C GLU A 278 -45.44 26.79 -19.24
N ASP A 279 -45.38 27.78 -18.34
CA ASP A 279 -44.66 29.03 -18.51
C ASP A 279 -43.21 28.97 -17.97
N GLY A 280 -42.77 27.81 -17.48
CA GLY A 280 -41.42 27.58 -16.88
C GLY A 280 -41.26 28.25 -15.52
N VAL A 281 -42.35 28.46 -14.77
CA VAL A 281 -42.35 29.07 -13.45
C VAL A 281 -42.64 27.99 -12.38
N LEU A 282 -41.92 28.01 -11.27
CA LEU A 282 -42.22 27.14 -10.12
C LEU A 282 -43.54 27.60 -9.48
N PRO A 283 -44.55 26.72 -9.29
CA PRO A 283 -45.77 27.06 -8.59
C PRO A 283 -45.52 27.67 -7.22
N ALA A 284 -46.30 28.68 -6.84
CA ALA A 284 -46.17 29.32 -5.53
C ALA A 284 -46.31 28.30 -4.40
N GLY A 285 -45.30 28.25 -3.48
CA GLY A 285 -45.22 27.31 -2.37
C GLY A 285 -44.35 26.06 -2.63
N THR A 286 -43.77 25.93 -3.84
CA THR A 286 -42.78 24.89 -4.12
C THR A 286 -41.45 25.23 -3.43
N MET A 287 -40.98 24.39 -2.51
CA MET A 287 -39.70 24.55 -1.84
C MET A 287 -38.69 23.59 -2.45
N LEU A 288 -37.68 24.12 -3.18
CA LEU A 288 -36.52 23.35 -3.59
C LEU A 288 -35.58 23.30 -2.39
N LEU A 289 -35.50 22.14 -1.74
CA LEU A 289 -34.47 21.88 -0.74
C LEU A 289 -33.21 21.52 -1.51
N ALA A 290 -32.19 22.38 -1.44
CA ALA A 290 -30.85 22.14 -1.94
C ALA A 290 -30.11 21.16 -1.03
#